data_164b9ba1572fe935d468aab0cb2ae1dc
#
_entry.id   164b9ba1572fe935d468aab0cb2ae1dc
#
_cell.length_a   1.000
_cell.length_b   1.000
_cell.length_c   1.000
_cell.angle_alpha   90.00
_cell.angle_beta   90.00
_cell.angle_gamma   90.00
#
_symmetry.space_group_name_H-M   'P 1'
#
loop_
_entity.id
_entity.type
_entity.pdbx_description
1 polymer ?
#
loop_
_entity_poly.entity_id
_entity_poly.type
_entity_poly.pdbx_seq_one_letter_code
_entity_poly.pdbx_strand_id
1 'polypeptide(L)'
;MAQPLLQIRNLRKSYGSKEVLKGVSFDVPQGQIVGLLGPNGCGKSSMIKSIVGLINDYEGEILVNGQAPGVESKKVVAYLPEKNYLPPWMTPKQAINYIADFYKNFDKEKAIAMAQTFELDMKQKLKTMSKGQQEKLHLILVMCRKADLYILDEPLGGVDVVARDFILETILKNHAENSTILLSTHLIYDIERILDRVLMVKGGTLAVNTDVEKIRANGNTVENLFREVFSNVW
;
A
#
# COMPACT_ATOMS: atom_id res chain seq x y z
N MET A 1 -10.16 -21.72 -11.84
CA MET A 1 -9.45 -20.43 -11.70
C MET A 1 -8.87 -20.37 -10.30
N ALA A 2 -7.66 -19.88 -10.12
CA ALA A 2 -7.07 -19.72 -8.79
C ALA A 2 -7.91 -18.71 -7.98
N GLN A 3 -8.04 -18.93 -6.67
CA GLN A 3 -8.75 -18.02 -5.77
C GLN A 3 -8.00 -16.68 -5.73
N PRO A 4 -8.67 -15.52 -5.86
CA PRO A 4 -8.02 -14.22 -5.73
C PRO A 4 -7.44 -14.04 -4.32
N LEU A 5 -6.29 -13.34 -4.23
CA LEU A 5 -5.64 -13.06 -2.95
C LEU A 5 -6.44 -12.06 -2.11
N LEU A 6 -6.97 -11.01 -2.74
CA LEU A 6 -7.86 -10.04 -2.11
C LEU A 6 -9.20 -10.04 -2.83
N GLN A 7 -10.28 -10.18 -2.07
CA GLN A 7 -11.65 -10.10 -2.56
C GLN A 7 -12.40 -9.03 -1.78
N ILE A 8 -13.09 -8.16 -2.50
CA ILE A 8 -13.96 -7.15 -1.93
C ILE A 8 -15.33 -7.25 -2.60
N ARG A 9 -16.40 -7.31 -1.80
CA ARG A 9 -17.79 -7.45 -2.26
C ARG A 9 -18.66 -6.40 -1.60
N ASN A 10 -19.22 -5.51 -2.39
CA ASN A 10 -20.18 -4.48 -1.99
C ASN A 10 -19.73 -3.66 -0.76
N LEU A 11 -18.45 -3.29 -0.71
CA LEU A 11 -17.89 -2.58 0.43
C LEU A 11 -18.49 -1.17 0.53
N ARG A 12 -19.17 -0.88 1.64
CA ARG A 12 -19.75 0.42 1.97
C ARG A 12 -19.19 0.93 3.28
N LYS A 13 -18.91 2.22 3.35
CA LYS A 13 -18.41 2.87 4.55
C LYS A 13 -18.92 4.29 4.65
N SER A 14 -19.52 4.61 5.78
CA SER A 14 -19.97 5.97 6.11
C SER A 14 -19.27 6.50 7.36
N TYR A 15 -19.09 7.81 7.43
CA TYR A 15 -18.67 8.56 8.61
C TYR A 15 -19.75 9.59 8.90
N GLY A 16 -20.57 9.33 9.94
CA GLY A 16 -21.78 10.08 10.18
C GLY A 16 -22.73 9.98 8.96
N SER A 17 -23.15 11.10 8.44
CA SER A 17 -24.03 11.16 7.23
C SER A 17 -23.30 11.05 5.90
N LYS A 18 -21.96 11.08 5.89
CA LYS A 18 -21.15 11.04 4.67
C LYS A 18 -20.81 9.61 4.28
N GLU A 19 -21.41 9.09 3.21
CA GLU A 19 -21.02 7.82 2.59
C GLU A 19 -19.74 8.02 1.77
N VAL A 20 -18.64 7.35 2.16
CA VAL A 20 -17.31 7.46 1.57
C VAL A 20 -17.03 6.32 0.59
N LEU A 21 -17.51 5.10 0.89
CA LEU A 21 -17.46 3.95 -0.02
C LEU A 21 -18.89 3.50 -0.29
N LYS A 22 -19.23 3.31 -1.57
CA LYS A 22 -20.62 3.17 -2.06
C LYS A 22 -20.83 1.84 -2.80
N GLY A 23 -20.40 0.72 -2.19
CA GLY A 23 -20.61 -0.60 -2.78
C GLY A 23 -19.48 -1.01 -3.73
N VAL A 24 -18.24 -0.80 -3.33
CA VAL A 24 -17.05 -1.17 -4.11
C VAL A 24 -16.89 -2.69 -4.14
N SER A 25 -16.66 -3.26 -5.34
CA SER A 25 -16.42 -4.69 -5.53
C SER A 25 -15.30 -4.91 -6.54
N PHE A 26 -14.29 -5.72 -6.17
CA PHE A 26 -13.21 -6.15 -7.08
C PHE A 26 -12.44 -7.33 -6.49
N ASP A 27 -11.64 -7.95 -7.36
CA ASP A 27 -10.69 -9.01 -7.02
C ASP A 27 -9.29 -8.58 -7.41
N VAL A 28 -8.31 -8.95 -6.57
CA VAL A 28 -6.89 -8.82 -6.86
C VAL A 28 -6.28 -10.22 -6.87
N PRO A 29 -5.77 -10.69 -8.02
CA PRO A 29 -5.06 -11.96 -8.09
C PRO A 29 -3.71 -11.89 -7.40
N GLN A 30 -3.12 -13.05 -7.13
CA GLN A 30 -1.77 -13.15 -6.60
C GLN A 30 -0.72 -12.76 -7.64
N GLY A 31 0.42 -12.20 -7.20
CA GLY A 31 1.59 -11.93 -8.03
C GLY A 31 1.48 -10.66 -8.89
N GLN A 32 0.58 -9.74 -8.57
CA GLN A 32 0.43 -8.47 -9.32
C GLN A 32 0.81 -7.25 -8.48
N ILE A 33 1.31 -6.22 -9.16
CA ILE A 33 1.45 -4.86 -8.62
C ILE A 33 0.24 -4.05 -9.07
N VAL A 34 -0.63 -3.70 -8.12
CA VAL A 34 -1.91 -3.05 -8.37
C VAL A 34 -1.91 -1.62 -7.85
N GLY A 35 -2.16 -0.66 -8.72
CA GLY A 35 -2.33 0.74 -8.35
C GLY A 35 -3.77 1.04 -7.91
N LEU A 36 -3.96 1.52 -6.68
CA LEU A 36 -5.22 2.06 -6.17
C LEU A 36 -5.18 3.57 -6.32
N LEU A 37 -5.77 4.09 -7.41
CA LEU A 37 -5.63 5.46 -7.88
C LEU A 37 -6.89 6.28 -7.62
N GLY A 38 -6.72 7.56 -7.40
CA GLY A 38 -7.83 8.51 -7.24
C GLY A 38 -7.42 9.76 -6.47
N PRO A 39 -8.19 10.84 -6.56
CA PRO A 39 -7.91 12.09 -5.85
C PRO A 39 -8.00 11.90 -4.33
N ASN A 40 -7.49 12.89 -3.59
CA ASN A 40 -7.60 12.89 -2.14
C ASN A 40 -9.08 12.91 -1.71
N GLY A 41 -9.40 12.12 -0.68
CA GLY A 41 -10.76 12.04 -0.15
C GLY A 41 -11.72 11.13 -0.93
N CYS A 42 -11.30 10.44 -2.00
CA CYS A 42 -12.16 9.51 -2.75
C CYS A 42 -12.43 8.17 -2.08
N GLY A 43 -11.78 7.87 -0.94
CA GLY A 43 -12.03 6.65 -0.15
C GLY A 43 -10.87 5.64 -0.10
N LYS A 44 -9.72 5.86 -0.77
CA LYS A 44 -8.58 4.92 -0.81
C LYS A 44 -8.11 4.49 0.58
N SER A 45 -7.78 5.44 1.44
CA SER A 45 -7.28 5.13 2.80
C SER A 45 -8.36 4.50 3.68
N SER A 46 -9.66 4.81 3.48
CA SER A 46 -10.75 4.12 4.17
C SER A 46 -10.84 2.66 3.74
N MET A 47 -10.74 2.38 2.45
CA MET A 47 -10.70 1.03 1.90
C MET A 47 -9.49 0.25 2.43
N ILE A 48 -8.29 0.82 2.35
CA ILE A 48 -7.06 0.20 2.87
C ILE A 48 -7.21 -0.12 4.36
N LYS A 49 -7.68 0.83 5.16
CA LYS A 49 -7.87 0.62 6.60
C LYS A 49 -8.91 -0.47 6.92
N SER A 50 -9.93 -0.64 6.08
CA SER A 50 -10.87 -1.75 6.20
C SER A 50 -10.20 -3.09 5.86
N ILE A 51 -9.40 -3.16 4.78
CA ILE A 51 -8.68 -4.36 4.38
C ILE A 51 -7.70 -4.83 5.47
N VAL A 52 -6.99 -3.90 6.11
CA VAL A 52 -6.02 -4.24 7.18
C VAL A 52 -6.67 -4.41 8.55
N GLY A 53 -7.99 -4.26 8.66
CA GLY A 53 -8.75 -4.43 9.91
C GLY A 53 -8.48 -3.34 10.95
N LEU A 54 -8.22 -2.11 10.49
CA LEU A 54 -8.19 -0.90 11.33
C LEU A 54 -9.56 -0.21 11.39
N ILE A 55 -10.44 -0.48 10.42
CA ILE A 55 -11.83 -0.08 10.38
C ILE A 55 -12.66 -1.36 10.26
N ASN A 56 -13.57 -1.59 11.18
CA ASN A 56 -14.40 -2.80 11.21
C ASN A 56 -15.90 -2.48 11.06
N ASP A 57 -16.28 -1.21 11.12
CA ASP A 57 -17.65 -0.71 10.98
C ASP A 57 -17.93 -0.36 9.50
N TYR A 58 -18.00 -1.38 8.65
CA TYR A 58 -18.36 -1.29 7.25
C TYR A 58 -19.39 -2.36 6.88
N GLU A 59 -20.07 -2.19 5.75
CA GLU A 59 -20.95 -3.18 5.15
C GLU A 59 -20.25 -3.87 3.97
N GLY A 60 -20.68 -5.09 3.64
CA GLY A 60 -20.09 -5.89 2.60
C GLY A 60 -19.08 -6.90 3.14
N GLU A 61 -18.26 -7.45 2.24
CA GLU A 61 -17.30 -8.50 2.58
C GLU A 61 -15.90 -8.13 2.08
N ILE A 62 -14.91 -8.42 2.90
CA ILE A 62 -13.48 -8.36 2.56
C ILE A 62 -12.83 -9.68 2.95
N LEU A 63 -12.13 -10.31 2.01
CA LEU A 63 -11.35 -11.52 2.26
C LEU A 63 -9.92 -11.32 1.74
N VAL A 64 -8.94 -11.62 2.59
CA VAL A 64 -7.53 -11.69 2.22
C VAL A 64 -7.08 -13.14 2.39
N ASN A 65 -6.67 -13.77 1.30
CA ASN A 65 -6.35 -15.19 1.27
C ASN A 65 -7.49 -16.05 1.88
N GLY A 66 -8.74 -15.71 1.55
CA GLY A 66 -9.94 -16.37 2.07
C GLY A 66 -10.30 -16.07 3.52
N GLN A 67 -9.57 -15.18 4.20
CA GLN A 67 -9.79 -14.83 5.60
C GLN A 67 -10.32 -13.38 5.75
N ALA A 68 -11.30 -13.17 6.59
CA ALA A 68 -11.75 -11.83 6.93
C ALA A 68 -10.63 -11.02 7.63
N PRO A 69 -10.66 -9.67 7.55
CA PRO A 69 -9.71 -8.81 8.25
C PRO A 69 -9.66 -9.12 9.75
N GLY A 70 -8.48 -9.56 10.25
CA GLY A 70 -8.32 -10.00 11.64
C GLY A 70 -6.92 -10.51 11.93
N VAL A 71 -6.78 -11.34 12.94
CA VAL A 71 -5.49 -11.88 13.39
C VAL A 71 -4.84 -12.73 12.28
N GLU A 72 -5.63 -13.58 11.62
CA GLU A 72 -5.11 -14.50 10.60
C GLU A 72 -4.69 -13.74 9.33
N SER A 73 -5.51 -12.81 8.84
CA SER A 73 -5.15 -12.00 7.66
C SER A 73 -3.91 -11.13 7.92
N LYS A 74 -3.70 -10.62 9.15
CA LYS A 74 -2.51 -9.84 9.52
C LYS A 74 -1.21 -10.62 9.47
N LYS A 75 -1.25 -11.95 9.51
CA LYS A 75 -0.04 -12.80 9.36
C LYS A 75 0.51 -12.73 7.93
N VAL A 76 -0.36 -12.56 6.95
CA VAL A 76 -0.03 -12.55 5.51
C VAL A 76 -0.06 -11.16 4.88
N VAL A 77 -0.45 -10.13 5.62
CA VAL A 77 -0.47 -8.72 5.16
C VAL A 77 0.67 -7.94 5.79
N ALA A 78 1.46 -7.25 4.97
CA ALA A 78 2.40 -6.22 5.40
C ALA A 78 1.85 -4.84 4.99
N TYR A 79 1.72 -3.91 5.94
CA TYR A 79 1.07 -2.62 5.73
C TYR A 79 2.01 -1.46 6.03
N LEU A 80 2.16 -0.55 5.06
CA LEU A 80 2.82 0.74 5.21
C LEU A 80 1.74 1.84 5.24
N PRO A 81 1.44 2.44 6.38
CA PRO A 81 0.50 3.56 6.47
C PRO A 81 1.12 4.87 5.97
N GLU A 82 0.28 5.77 5.46
CA GLU A 82 0.67 7.13 5.07
C GLU A 82 1.34 7.92 6.21
N LYS A 83 0.88 7.71 7.45
CA LYS A 83 1.40 8.43 8.63
C LYS A 83 2.30 7.55 9.46
N ASN A 84 3.36 8.17 10.00
CA ASN A 84 4.25 7.51 10.94
C ASN A 84 3.46 7.00 12.17
N TYR A 85 3.65 5.73 12.50
CA TYR A 85 3.02 5.05 13.62
C TYR A 85 4.00 4.70 14.74
N LEU A 86 5.30 4.89 14.50
CA LEU A 86 6.32 4.58 15.49
C LEU A 86 6.45 5.70 16.53
N PRO A 87 6.66 5.35 17.80
CA PRO A 87 6.92 6.34 18.84
C PRO A 87 8.17 7.19 18.53
N PRO A 88 8.10 8.53 18.69
CA PRO A 88 9.17 9.44 18.29
C PRO A 88 10.46 9.27 19.09
N TRP A 89 10.41 8.63 20.26
CA TRP A 89 11.56 8.33 21.11
C TRP A 89 12.33 7.07 20.71
N MET A 90 11.73 6.19 19.88
CA MET A 90 12.38 4.98 19.38
C MET A 90 13.58 5.31 18.51
N THR A 91 14.49 4.33 18.41
CA THR A 91 15.61 4.32 17.44
C THR A 91 15.32 3.24 16.37
N PRO A 92 15.98 3.27 15.20
CA PRO A 92 15.85 2.21 14.19
C PRO A 92 16.10 0.82 14.76
N LYS A 93 17.12 0.66 15.62
CA LYS A 93 17.39 -0.62 16.31
C LYS A 93 16.20 -1.08 17.15
N GLN A 94 15.59 -0.18 17.91
CA GLN A 94 14.43 -0.50 18.74
C GLN A 94 13.19 -0.83 17.89
N ALA A 95 12.96 -0.07 16.81
CA ALA A 95 11.86 -0.33 15.89
C ALA A 95 11.98 -1.70 15.20
N ILE A 96 13.17 -2.06 14.71
CA ILE A 96 13.45 -3.37 14.11
C ILE A 96 13.20 -4.49 15.12
N ASN A 97 13.70 -4.37 16.36
CA ASN A 97 13.46 -5.37 17.40
C ASN A 97 11.97 -5.49 17.72
N TYR A 98 11.28 -4.36 17.88
CA TYR A 98 9.85 -4.31 18.17
C TYR A 98 9.04 -5.07 17.12
N ILE A 99 9.29 -4.84 15.82
CA ILE A 99 8.60 -5.55 14.74
C ILE A 99 8.96 -7.04 14.74
N ALA A 100 10.23 -7.40 15.00
CA ALA A 100 10.67 -8.79 15.07
C ALA A 100 9.99 -9.57 16.20
N ASP A 101 9.69 -8.92 17.33
CA ASP A 101 8.99 -9.56 18.46
C ASP A 101 7.51 -9.86 18.13
N PHE A 102 6.87 -9.03 17.30
CA PHE A 102 5.46 -9.21 16.94
C PHE A 102 5.23 -10.11 15.74
N TYR A 103 6.13 -10.10 14.74
CA TYR A 103 5.94 -10.79 13.48
C TYR A 103 6.98 -11.87 13.24
N LYS A 104 6.59 -13.14 13.38
CA LYS A 104 7.47 -14.29 13.15
C LYS A 104 8.00 -14.37 11.71
N ASN A 105 7.31 -13.76 10.75
CA ASN A 105 7.69 -13.68 9.34
C ASN A 105 8.56 -12.46 9.02
N PHE A 106 9.08 -11.75 10.02
CA PHE A 106 9.98 -10.61 9.84
C PHE A 106 11.44 -11.07 9.80
N ASP A 107 12.13 -10.69 8.75
CA ASP A 107 13.55 -10.96 8.55
C ASP A 107 14.40 -9.84 9.17
N LYS A 108 14.79 -10.03 10.43
CA LYS A 108 15.55 -9.04 11.18
C LYS A 108 16.95 -8.80 10.62
N GLU A 109 17.61 -9.83 10.10
CA GLU A 109 18.96 -9.73 9.54
C GLU A 109 18.92 -8.90 8.25
N LYS A 110 17.96 -9.17 7.37
CA LYS A 110 17.69 -8.36 6.18
C LYS A 110 17.39 -6.89 6.55
N ALA A 111 16.60 -6.66 7.59
CA ALA A 111 16.26 -5.29 8.02
C ALA A 111 17.49 -4.52 8.52
N ILE A 112 18.40 -5.17 9.26
CA ILE A 112 19.66 -4.57 9.70
C ILE A 112 20.56 -4.25 8.49
N ALA A 113 20.72 -5.19 7.56
CA ALA A 113 21.50 -4.99 6.34
C ALA A 113 20.95 -3.84 5.48
N MET A 114 19.63 -3.77 5.30
CA MET A 114 18.99 -2.66 4.58
C MET A 114 19.19 -1.33 5.30
N ALA A 115 19.10 -1.28 6.63
CA ALA A 115 19.33 -0.06 7.40
C ALA A 115 20.77 0.45 7.22
N GLN A 116 21.75 -0.44 7.14
CA GLN A 116 23.15 -0.10 6.83
C GLN A 116 23.29 0.43 5.39
N THR A 117 22.71 -0.25 4.39
CA THR A 117 22.71 0.20 2.99
C THR A 117 22.06 1.58 2.82
N PHE A 118 21.05 1.90 3.63
CA PHE A 118 20.33 3.17 3.62
C PHE A 118 20.99 4.24 4.50
N GLU A 119 22.15 3.91 5.09
CA GLU A 119 22.94 4.79 5.95
C GLU A 119 22.15 5.35 7.15
N LEU A 120 21.26 4.52 7.71
CA LEU A 120 20.50 4.92 8.90
C LEU A 120 21.35 4.73 10.17
N ASP A 121 21.46 5.78 10.98
CA ASP A 121 22.06 5.65 12.31
C ASP A 121 21.13 4.87 13.24
N MET A 122 21.54 3.66 13.60
CA MET A 122 20.76 2.73 14.43
C MET A 122 20.51 3.22 15.87
N LYS A 123 21.19 4.29 16.29
CA LYS A 123 21.06 4.89 17.63
C LYS A 123 20.33 6.25 17.61
N GLN A 124 20.12 6.84 16.46
CA GLN A 124 19.42 8.12 16.30
C GLN A 124 17.94 7.98 16.69
N LYS A 125 17.40 8.91 17.47
CA LYS A 125 15.94 8.90 17.79
C LYS A 125 15.12 9.33 16.57
N LEU A 126 13.98 8.69 16.34
CA LEU A 126 13.11 8.96 15.20
C LEU A 126 12.73 10.46 15.10
N LYS A 127 12.47 11.11 16.23
CA LYS A 127 12.12 12.54 16.26
C LYS A 127 13.21 13.49 15.72
N THR A 128 14.46 13.01 15.63
CA THR A 128 15.60 13.78 15.11
C THR A 128 16.00 13.35 13.69
N MET A 129 15.37 12.30 13.16
CA MET A 129 15.57 11.85 11.80
C MET A 129 14.84 12.77 10.81
N SER A 130 15.44 12.96 9.62
CA SER A 130 14.74 13.61 8.52
C SER A 130 13.52 12.81 8.09
N LYS A 131 12.56 13.44 7.39
CA LYS A 131 11.38 12.74 6.86
C LYS A 131 11.79 11.57 5.97
N GLY A 132 12.73 11.76 5.04
CA GLY A 132 13.22 10.70 4.18
C GLY A 132 13.90 9.54 4.93
N GLN A 133 14.63 9.81 6.02
CA GLN A 133 15.19 8.75 6.87
C GLN A 133 14.09 7.94 7.57
N GLN A 134 13.04 8.61 8.06
CA GLN A 134 11.89 7.92 8.67
C GLN A 134 11.16 7.05 7.66
N GLU A 135 10.93 7.54 6.44
CA GLU A 135 10.28 6.77 5.37
C GLU A 135 11.12 5.56 4.94
N LYS A 136 12.44 5.71 4.82
CA LYS A 136 13.35 4.57 4.59
C LYS A 136 13.22 3.51 5.69
N LEU A 137 13.17 3.93 6.96
CA LEU A 137 12.97 3.00 8.08
C LEU A 137 11.63 2.28 7.99
N HIS A 138 10.53 3.01 7.75
CA HIS A 138 9.20 2.40 7.61
C HIS A 138 9.15 1.38 6.47
N LEU A 139 9.77 1.73 5.34
CA LEU A 139 9.86 0.82 4.20
C LEU A 139 10.62 -0.47 4.56
N ILE A 140 11.75 -0.37 5.26
CA ILE A 140 12.49 -1.53 5.77
C ILE A 140 11.59 -2.43 6.61
N LEU A 141 10.86 -1.85 7.57
CA LEU A 141 10.01 -2.61 8.49
C LEU A 141 8.88 -3.36 7.79
N VAL A 142 8.42 -2.85 6.65
CA VAL A 142 7.37 -3.49 5.85
C VAL A 142 7.96 -4.50 4.86
N MET A 143 9.02 -4.11 4.12
CA MET A 143 9.59 -4.96 3.06
C MET A 143 10.43 -6.12 3.58
N CYS A 144 10.81 -6.11 4.87
CA CYS A 144 11.47 -7.23 5.52
C CYS A 144 10.50 -8.25 6.13
N ARG A 145 9.19 -8.09 5.95
CA ARG A 145 8.22 -9.15 6.24
C ARG A 145 8.04 -10.05 5.01
N LYS A 146 7.92 -11.36 5.23
CA LYS A 146 7.48 -12.31 4.20
C LYS A 146 5.95 -12.32 4.19
N ALA A 147 5.34 -11.53 3.32
CA ALA A 147 3.89 -11.36 3.23
C ALA A 147 3.38 -11.78 1.84
N ASP A 148 2.12 -12.23 1.78
CA ASP A 148 1.45 -12.51 0.51
C ASP A 148 0.91 -11.22 -0.12
N LEU A 149 0.49 -10.26 0.72
CA LEU A 149 -0.04 -8.96 0.33
C LEU A 149 0.71 -7.82 1.02
N TYR A 150 1.36 -6.98 0.24
CA TYR A 150 1.90 -5.70 0.70
C TYR A 150 0.91 -4.59 0.36
N ILE A 151 0.50 -3.81 1.34
CA ILE A 151 -0.36 -2.64 1.15
C ILE A 151 0.44 -1.40 1.52
N LEU A 152 0.66 -0.52 0.54
CA LEU A 152 1.47 0.68 0.66
C LEU A 152 0.59 1.91 0.44
N ASP A 153 0.27 2.65 1.53
CA ASP A 153 -0.61 3.82 1.47
C ASP A 153 0.23 5.09 1.30
N GLU A 154 0.20 5.68 0.08
CA GLU A 154 0.95 6.88 -0.32
C GLU A 154 2.47 6.79 -0.03
N PRO A 155 3.18 5.71 -0.43
CA PRO A 155 4.59 5.51 -0.06
C PRO A 155 5.55 6.54 -0.64
N LEU A 156 5.13 7.31 -1.65
CA LEU A 156 5.91 8.35 -2.33
C LEU A 156 5.53 9.76 -1.86
N GLY A 157 4.59 9.86 -0.91
CA GLY A 157 4.03 11.12 -0.45
C GLY A 157 5.04 11.97 0.31
N GLY A 158 5.36 13.18 -0.23
CA GLY A 158 6.20 14.15 0.47
C GLY A 158 7.69 13.84 0.50
N VAL A 159 8.17 12.95 -0.36
CA VAL A 159 9.59 12.72 -0.64
C VAL A 159 10.00 13.40 -1.94
N ASP A 160 11.29 13.75 -2.06
CA ASP A 160 11.84 14.29 -3.29
C ASP A 160 11.92 13.24 -4.42
N VAL A 161 12.11 13.69 -5.66
CA VAL A 161 12.09 12.84 -6.85
C VAL A 161 13.14 11.72 -6.79
N VAL A 162 14.33 12.02 -6.29
CA VAL A 162 15.43 11.03 -6.18
C VAL A 162 15.07 9.94 -5.18
N ALA A 163 14.48 10.33 -4.05
CA ALA A 163 14.03 9.38 -3.03
C ALA A 163 12.86 8.50 -3.52
N ARG A 164 12.01 8.99 -4.44
CA ARG A 164 10.92 8.18 -5.01
C ARG A 164 11.45 7.00 -5.82
N ASP A 165 12.40 7.23 -6.72
CA ASP A 165 13.01 6.15 -7.51
C ASP A 165 13.64 5.10 -6.59
N PHE A 166 14.36 5.54 -5.57
CA PHE A 166 14.94 4.66 -4.57
C PHE A 166 13.89 3.80 -3.83
N ILE A 167 12.76 4.41 -3.41
CA ILE A 167 11.65 3.70 -2.75
C ILE A 167 11.06 2.65 -3.69
N LEU A 168 10.78 3.01 -4.95
CA LEU A 168 10.24 2.09 -5.95
C LEU A 168 11.17 0.91 -6.22
N GLU A 169 12.46 1.17 -6.42
CA GLU A 169 13.44 0.11 -6.57
C GLU A 169 13.52 -0.80 -5.34
N THR A 170 13.44 -0.22 -4.16
CA THR A 170 13.43 -0.98 -2.91
C THR A 170 12.21 -1.89 -2.82
N ILE A 171 11.03 -1.40 -3.19
CA ILE A 171 9.80 -2.18 -3.23
C ILE A 171 9.96 -3.35 -4.21
N LEU A 172 10.39 -3.09 -5.45
CA LEU A 172 10.53 -4.11 -6.48
C LEU A 172 11.57 -5.18 -6.16
N LYS A 173 12.67 -4.82 -5.53
CA LYS A 173 13.76 -5.75 -5.19
C LYS A 173 13.50 -6.57 -3.92
N ASN A 174 12.60 -6.13 -3.06
CA ASN A 174 12.50 -6.68 -1.70
C ASN A 174 11.16 -7.35 -1.35
N HIS A 175 10.12 -7.24 -2.18
CA HIS A 175 8.89 -7.99 -1.94
C HIS A 175 9.12 -9.50 -2.12
N ALA A 176 8.33 -10.31 -1.44
CA ALA A 176 8.42 -11.76 -1.55
C ALA A 176 8.01 -12.23 -2.94
N GLU A 177 8.67 -13.27 -3.45
CA GLU A 177 8.34 -13.89 -4.73
C GLU A 177 6.86 -14.30 -4.75
N ASN A 178 6.17 -14.04 -5.85
CA ASN A 178 4.73 -14.27 -6.02
C ASN A 178 3.81 -13.49 -5.08
N SER A 179 4.34 -12.53 -4.29
CA SER A 179 3.49 -11.65 -3.49
C SER A 179 2.78 -10.60 -4.35
N THR A 180 1.70 -10.06 -3.82
CA THR A 180 0.93 -8.98 -4.45
C THR A 180 1.21 -7.67 -3.73
N ILE A 181 1.31 -6.58 -4.48
CA ILE A 181 1.44 -5.23 -3.94
C ILE A 181 0.20 -4.44 -4.32
N LEU A 182 -0.49 -3.88 -3.32
CA LEU A 182 -1.53 -2.87 -3.50
C LEU A 182 -0.96 -1.51 -3.07
N LEU A 183 -0.71 -0.64 -4.02
CA LEU A 183 -0.09 0.66 -3.80
C LEU A 183 -1.09 1.78 -4.07
N SER A 184 -1.40 2.59 -3.05
CA SER A 184 -2.22 3.79 -3.23
C SER A 184 -1.34 5.00 -3.51
N THR A 185 -1.69 5.79 -4.50
CA THR A 185 -1.05 7.08 -4.76
C THR A 185 -1.88 7.97 -5.68
N HIS A 186 -1.54 9.26 -5.69
CA HIS A 186 -1.95 10.24 -6.68
C HIS A 186 -0.80 10.60 -7.66
N LEU A 187 0.41 10.06 -7.47
CA LEU A 187 1.62 10.28 -8.27
C LEU A 187 1.75 9.19 -9.35
N ILE A 188 0.88 9.23 -10.35
CA ILE A 188 0.73 8.15 -11.33
C ILE A 188 1.95 8.02 -12.22
N TYR A 189 2.52 9.13 -12.68
CA TYR A 189 3.69 9.16 -13.55
C TYR A 189 4.87 8.35 -13.00
N ASP A 190 5.09 8.42 -11.69
CA ASP A 190 6.22 7.75 -11.05
C ASP A 190 6.05 6.23 -11.01
N ILE A 191 4.79 5.74 -10.90
CA ILE A 191 4.50 4.31 -10.68
C ILE A 191 3.98 3.56 -11.89
N GLU A 192 3.51 4.22 -12.95
CA GLU A 192 2.87 3.58 -14.11
C GLU A 192 3.72 2.44 -14.71
N ARG A 193 5.04 2.62 -14.71
CA ARG A 193 5.99 1.66 -15.30
C ARG A 193 6.03 0.31 -14.58
N ILE A 194 5.63 0.27 -13.30
CA ILE A 194 5.70 -0.93 -12.45
C ILE A 194 4.34 -1.60 -12.25
N LEU A 195 3.25 -0.98 -12.69
CA LEU A 195 1.90 -1.50 -12.47
C LEU A 195 1.51 -2.56 -13.50
N ASP A 196 0.94 -3.65 -13.01
CA ASP A 196 0.24 -4.67 -13.82
C ASP A 196 -1.24 -4.31 -14.00
N ARG A 197 -1.86 -3.70 -12.98
CA ARG A 197 -3.29 -3.41 -12.92
C ARG A 197 -3.58 -2.09 -12.23
N VAL A 198 -4.68 -1.46 -12.62
CA VAL A 198 -5.17 -0.23 -11.96
C VAL A 198 -6.61 -0.36 -11.50
N LEU A 199 -6.87 0.16 -10.32
CA LEU A 199 -8.17 0.36 -9.70
C LEU A 199 -8.34 1.87 -9.49
N MET A 200 -9.27 2.52 -10.20
CA MET A 200 -9.51 3.95 -10.03
C MET A 200 -10.80 4.19 -9.25
N VAL A 201 -10.69 4.88 -8.11
CA VAL A 201 -11.83 5.18 -7.23
C VAL A 201 -12.27 6.62 -7.43
N LYS A 202 -13.53 6.81 -7.83
CA LYS A 202 -14.16 8.13 -8.04
C LYS A 202 -15.43 8.25 -7.21
N GLY A 203 -15.49 9.25 -6.33
CA GLY A 203 -16.69 9.52 -5.54
C GLY A 203 -17.19 8.35 -4.68
N GLY A 204 -16.29 7.47 -4.24
CA GLY A 204 -16.61 6.30 -3.41
C GLY A 204 -16.97 5.04 -4.20
N THR A 205 -16.91 5.07 -5.53
CA THR A 205 -17.18 3.92 -6.42
C THR A 205 -15.95 3.53 -7.21
N LEU A 206 -15.89 2.30 -7.71
CA LEU A 206 -14.84 1.83 -8.61
C LEU A 206 -15.17 2.25 -10.05
N ALA A 207 -14.47 3.26 -10.56
CA ALA A 207 -14.67 3.78 -11.92
C ALA A 207 -13.90 2.98 -12.98
N VAL A 208 -12.71 2.45 -12.64
CA VAL A 208 -11.87 1.64 -13.52
C VAL A 208 -11.31 0.46 -12.76
N ASN A 209 -11.31 -0.70 -13.41
CA ASN A 209 -10.64 -1.94 -12.98
C ASN A 209 -10.12 -2.64 -14.23
N THR A 210 -8.84 -2.47 -14.54
CA THR A 210 -8.28 -3.00 -15.78
C THR A 210 -6.77 -3.24 -15.67
N ASP A 211 -6.27 -4.14 -16.50
CA ASP A 211 -4.84 -4.41 -16.62
C ASP A 211 -4.17 -3.27 -17.41
N VAL A 212 -2.96 -2.89 -17.01
CA VAL A 212 -2.20 -1.79 -17.64
C VAL A 212 -1.86 -2.14 -19.10
N GLU A 213 -1.60 -3.41 -19.38
CA GLU A 213 -1.35 -3.90 -20.74
C GLU A 213 -2.53 -3.60 -21.69
N LYS A 214 -3.77 -3.74 -21.23
CA LYS A 214 -4.96 -3.39 -22.03
C LYS A 214 -5.05 -1.89 -22.33
N ILE A 215 -4.64 -1.04 -21.38
CA ILE A 215 -4.59 0.41 -21.59
C ILE A 215 -3.56 0.74 -22.67
N ARG A 216 -2.36 0.14 -22.57
CA ARG A 216 -1.28 0.33 -23.55
C ARG A 216 -1.63 -0.21 -24.95
N ALA A 217 -2.28 -1.36 -25.03
CA ALA A 217 -2.74 -1.94 -26.30
C ALA A 217 -3.75 -1.04 -27.03
N ASN A 218 -4.49 -0.22 -26.31
CA ASN A 218 -5.41 0.79 -26.87
C ASN A 218 -4.70 2.13 -27.20
N GLY A 219 -3.37 2.19 -27.14
CA GLY A 219 -2.61 3.40 -27.44
C GLY A 219 -2.70 4.49 -26.36
N ASN A 220 -3.14 4.14 -25.14
CA ASN A 220 -3.30 5.08 -24.02
C ASN A 220 -2.29 4.80 -22.90
N THR A 221 -2.17 5.75 -21.95
CA THR A 221 -1.36 5.62 -20.72
C THR A 221 -2.28 5.63 -19.50
N VAL A 222 -1.80 5.12 -18.37
CA VAL A 222 -2.55 5.19 -17.11
C VAL A 222 -2.79 6.63 -16.69
N GLU A 223 -1.80 7.50 -16.91
CA GLU A 223 -1.93 8.93 -16.60
C GLU A 223 -3.02 9.61 -17.45
N ASN A 224 -3.06 9.36 -18.77
CA ASN A 224 -4.09 9.91 -19.64
C ASN A 224 -5.48 9.40 -19.27
N LEU A 225 -5.62 8.07 -19.05
CA LEU A 225 -6.88 7.49 -18.61
C LEU A 225 -7.35 8.10 -17.27
N PHE A 226 -6.41 8.33 -16.35
CA PHE A 226 -6.72 9.00 -15.08
C PHE A 226 -7.25 10.42 -15.33
N ARG A 227 -6.59 11.21 -16.18
CA ARG A 227 -7.04 12.55 -16.54
C ARG A 227 -8.44 12.53 -17.16
N GLU A 228 -8.73 11.60 -18.06
CA GLU A 228 -10.06 11.43 -18.67
C GLU A 228 -11.14 11.12 -17.62
N VAL A 229 -10.86 10.15 -16.73
CA VAL A 229 -11.80 9.73 -15.67
C VAL A 229 -12.09 10.87 -14.69
N PHE A 230 -11.09 11.70 -14.37
CA PHE A 230 -11.19 12.73 -13.34
C PHE A 230 -11.29 14.17 -13.87
N SER A 231 -11.30 14.39 -15.19
CA SER A 231 -11.38 15.73 -15.82
C SER A 231 -12.54 16.62 -15.32
N ASN A 232 -13.63 16.03 -14.81
CA ASN A 232 -14.81 16.74 -14.32
C ASN A 232 -14.88 16.80 -12.77
N VAL A 233 -13.75 16.63 -12.07
CA VAL A 233 -13.73 16.60 -10.59
C VAL A 233 -13.13 17.88 -9.99
N TRP A 234 -12.64 18.81 -10.85
CA TRP A 234 -12.04 20.11 -10.47
C TRP A 234 -12.95 21.27 -10.85
#